data_84f2f7694b6ba2a41e1574dcde24a902
#
_entry.id   84f2f7694b6ba2a41e1574dcde24a902
#
_cell.length_a   1.000
_cell.length_b   1.000
_cell.length_c   1.000
_cell.angle_alpha   90.00
_cell.angle_beta   90.00
_cell.angle_gamma   90.00
#
_symmetry.space_group_name_H-M   'P 1'
#
loop_
_entity.id
_entity.type
_entity.pdbx_description
1 polymer ?
#
loop_
_entity_poly.entity_id
_entity_poly.type
_entity_poly.pdbx_seq_one_letter_code
_entity_poly.pdbx_strand_id
1 'polypeptide(L)'
;MTPQIKALLVHLLTATGAVFAMLAMLAAVDEKWSLMFLWLVVAFFVDGIDGPLARKYDVKQYAPQFDGVLLDLIIDYLTYVFIPAFALFKSGLLPGWTGWIAIIVITFASVIYFADTRMKTEDKSFSGFPGCWNMVILVLFAIEPNFWIILFIVCALSAAMFVDLRFVHPVRTKRWRWLTLPMALAWTAFAGWAAWVDFHPQSWAHWGLIVTSVYLIMAGIAQQVIPERSA
;
A
#
# COMPACT_ATOMS: atom_id res chain seq x y z
N MET A 1 -13.49 -26.37 -18.35
CA MET A 1 -13.73 -25.73 -17.04
C MET A 1 -14.90 -24.77 -17.21
N THR A 2 -15.96 -24.92 -16.40
CA THR A 2 -17.18 -24.07 -16.50
C THR A 2 -16.89 -22.63 -16.07
N PRO A 3 -17.69 -21.64 -16.50
CA PRO A 3 -17.54 -20.24 -16.08
C PRO A 3 -17.59 -20.07 -14.55
N GLN A 4 -18.45 -20.82 -13.87
CA GLN A 4 -18.59 -20.82 -12.40
C GLN A 4 -17.30 -21.27 -11.70
N ILE A 5 -16.66 -22.35 -12.19
CA ILE A 5 -15.40 -22.84 -11.64
C ILE A 5 -14.29 -21.79 -11.83
N LYS A 6 -14.21 -21.12 -13.01
CA LYS A 6 -13.22 -20.07 -13.25
C LYS A 6 -13.43 -18.89 -12.31
N ALA A 7 -14.68 -18.44 -12.13
CA ALA A 7 -15.02 -17.38 -11.20
C ALA A 7 -14.67 -17.72 -9.75
N LEU A 8 -14.97 -18.94 -9.30
CA LEU A 8 -14.62 -19.42 -7.97
C LEU A 8 -13.09 -19.45 -7.76
N LEU A 9 -12.32 -19.90 -8.77
CA LEU A 9 -10.87 -19.93 -8.68
C LEU A 9 -10.25 -18.52 -8.54
N VAL A 10 -10.89 -17.47 -9.10
CA VAL A 10 -10.45 -16.09 -8.87
C VAL A 10 -10.63 -15.72 -7.41
N HIS A 11 -11.78 -15.98 -6.79
CA HIS A 11 -11.96 -15.72 -5.36
C HIS A 11 -10.99 -16.50 -4.48
N LEU A 12 -10.69 -17.76 -4.84
CA LEU A 12 -9.69 -18.56 -4.13
C LEU A 12 -8.28 -17.98 -4.29
N LEU A 13 -7.96 -17.44 -5.48
CA LEU A 13 -6.70 -16.73 -5.70
C LEU A 13 -6.60 -15.50 -4.78
N THR A 14 -7.63 -14.62 -4.78
CA THR A 14 -7.68 -13.48 -3.85
C THR A 14 -7.51 -13.94 -2.41
N ALA A 15 -8.21 -14.99 -1.99
CA ALA A 15 -8.13 -15.53 -0.62
C ALA A 15 -6.71 -16.01 -0.23
N THR A 16 -5.84 -16.39 -1.19
CA THR A 16 -4.43 -16.70 -0.88
C THR A 16 -3.67 -15.51 -0.32
N GLY A 17 -4.13 -14.28 -0.57
CA GLY A 17 -3.60 -13.07 0.05
C GLY A 17 -3.63 -13.11 1.58
N ALA A 18 -4.66 -13.73 2.17
CA ALA A 18 -4.74 -13.92 3.62
C ALA A 18 -3.67 -14.89 4.14
N VAL A 19 -3.28 -15.90 3.33
CA VAL A 19 -2.18 -16.82 3.68
C VAL A 19 -0.86 -16.06 3.69
N PHE A 20 -0.59 -15.24 2.66
CA PHE A 20 0.62 -14.42 2.61
C PHE A 20 0.65 -13.36 3.70
N ALA A 21 -0.50 -12.77 4.06
CA ALA A 21 -0.63 -11.90 5.22
C ALA A 21 -0.23 -12.62 6.52
N MET A 22 -0.69 -13.85 6.73
CA MET A 22 -0.30 -14.64 7.90
C MET A 22 1.20 -14.95 7.91
N LEU A 23 1.79 -15.34 6.78
CA LEU A 23 3.23 -15.58 6.67
C LEU A 23 4.05 -14.31 6.93
N ALA A 24 3.58 -13.15 6.45
CA ALA A 24 4.17 -11.85 6.75
C ALA A 24 4.09 -11.54 8.25
N MET A 25 2.94 -11.79 8.89
CA MET A 25 2.77 -11.56 10.33
C MET A 25 3.73 -12.44 11.15
N LEU A 26 3.85 -13.72 10.82
CA LEU A 26 4.78 -14.63 11.51
C LEU A 26 6.24 -14.16 11.36
N ALA A 27 6.63 -13.70 10.16
CA ALA A 27 7.95 -13.12 9.95
C ALA A 27 8.14 -11.83 10.76
N ALA A 28 7.12 -10.98 10.89
CA ALA A 28 7.16 -9.77 11.70
C ALA A 28 7.27 -10.08 13.21
N VAL A 29 6.61 -11.11 13.70
CA VAL A 29 6.75 -11.58 15.10
C VAL A 29 8.19 -11.98 15.40
N ASP A 30 8.85 -12.65 14.45
CA ASP A 30 10.25 -13.08 14.53
C ASP A 30 11.26 -11.94 14.21
N GLU A 31 10.79 -10.72 13.94
CA GLU A 31 11.61 -9.55 13.53
C GLU A 31 12.42 -9.79 12.23
N LYS A 32 11.95 -10.71 11.38
CA LYS A 32 12.53 -10.99 10.06
C LYS A 32 11.94 -10.04 9.01
N TRP A 33 12.34 -8.77 9.07
CA TRP A 33 11.70 -7.69 8.30
C TRP A 33 11.74 -7.90 6.80
N SER A 34 12.89 -8.29 6.25
CA SER A 34 13.03 -8.58 4.81
C SER A 34 12.09 -9.68 4.36
N LEU A 35 11.93 -10.75 5.15
CA LEU A 35 11.00 -11.84 4.85
C LEU A 35 9.54 -11.39 4.96
N MET A 36 9.21 -10.55 5.96
CA MET A 36 7.88 -9.96 6.09
C MET A 36 7.52 -9.16 4.83
N PHE A 37 8.38 -8.25 4.40
CA PHE A 37 8.12 -7.44 3.21
C PHE A 37 8.08 -8.28 1.93
N LEU A 38 8.87 -9.36 1.83
CA LEU A 38 8.77 -10.31 0.71
C LEU A 38 7.36 -10.91 0.62
N TRP A 39 6.80 -11.38 1.73
CA TRP A 39 5.42 -11.91 1.73
C TRP A 39 4.38 -10.85 1.40
N LEU A 40 4.55 -9.59 1.87
CA LEU A 40 3.69 -8.48 1.50
C LEU A 40 3.78 -8.15 0.00
N VAL A 41 4.97 -8.26 -0.61
CA VAL A 41 5.15 -8.11 -2.07
C VAL A 41 4.44 -9.23 -2.82
N VAL A 42 4.53 -10.47 -2.36
CA VAL A 42 3.79 -11.60 -2.98
C VAL A 42 2.28 -11.36 -2.90
N ALA A 43 1.77 -10.91 -1.73
CA ALA A 43 0.35 -10.56 -1.57
C ALA A 43 -0.05 -9.43 -2.54
N PHE A 44 0.75 -8.39 -2.68
CA PHE A 44 0.54 -7.27 -3.62
C PHE A 44 0.48 -7.74 -5.09
N PHE A 45 1.29 -8.70 -5.50
CA PHE A 45 1.21 -9.28 -6.85
C PHE A 45 -0.08 -10.05 -7.06
N VAL A 46 -0.54 -10.80 -6.06
CA VAL A 46 -1.82 -11.52 -6.14
C VAL A 46 -2.97 -10.53 -6.30
N ASP A 47 -3.03 -9.49 -5.46
CA ASP A 47 -4.00 -8.39 -5.52
C ASP A 47 -3.97 -7.69 -6.91
N GLY A 48 -2.79 -7.39 -7.43
CA GLY A 48 -2.64 -6.77 -8.76
C GLY A 48 -3.21 -7.59 -9.92
N ILE A 49 -3.25 -8.92 -9.78
CA ILE A 49 -3.69 -9.87 -10.82
C ILE A 49 -5.17 -10.19 -10.69
N ASP A 50 -5.72 -10.29 -9.49
CA ASP A 50 -7.07 -10.81 -9.26
C ASP A 50 -8.17 -9.88 -9.83
N GLY A 51 -8.03 -8.56 -9.72
CA GLY A 51 -8.98 -7.60 -10.29
C GLY A 51 -9.13 -7.71 -11.81
N PRO A 52 -8.04 -7.74 -12.62
CA PRO A 52 -8.10 -8.10 -14.04
C PRO A 52 -8.76 -9.45 -14.32
N LEU A 53 -8.46 -10.48 -13.54
CA LEU A 53 -9.05 -11.81 -13.69
C LEU A 53 -10.54 -11.82 -13.34
N ALA A 54 -10.94 -11.10 -12.28
CA ALA A 54 -12.33 -10.97 -11.88
C ALA A 54 -13.19 -10.36 -12.98
N ARG A 55 -12.67 -9.33 -13.66
CA ARG A 55 -13.33 -8.73 -14.82
C ARG A 55 -13.36 -9.67 -16.03
N LYS A 56 -12.27 -10.38 -16.30
CA LYS A 56 -12.13 -11.31 -17.43
C LYS A 56 -13.12 -12.48 -17.33
N TYR A 57 -13.39 -12.96 -16.12
CA TYR A 57 -14.23 -14.13 -15.87
C TYR A 57 -15.62 -13.79 -15.33
N ASP A 58 -16.03 -12.50 -15.38
CA ASP A 58 -17.33 -12.01 -14.92
C ASP A 58 -17.75 -12.59 -13.56
N VAL A 59 -16.84 -12.47 -12.58
CA VAL A 59 -16.97 -13.11 -11.27
C VAL A 59 -18.28 -12.71 -10.58
N LYS A 60 -18.73 -11.44 -10.73
CA LYS A 60 -20.01 -10.96 -10.19
C LYS A 60 -21.22 -11.74 -10.73
N GLN A 61 -21.14 -12.21 -11.98
CA GLN A 61 -22.22 -12.96 -12.62
C GLN A 61 -22.17 -14.46 -12.27
N TYR A 62 -20.97 -15.06 -12.27
CA TYR A 62 -20.82 -16.51 -12.18
C TYR A 62 -20.52 -17.04 -10.77
N ALA A 63 -20.17 -16.16 -9.82
CA ALA A 63 -19.97 -16.50 -8.41
C ALA A 63 -20.54 -15.39 -7.47
N PRO A 64 -21.84 -15.00 -7.63
CA PRO A 64 -22.44 -13.85 -6.91
C PRO A 64 -22.58 -14.08 -5.40
N GLN A 65 -22.40 -15.31 -4.91
CA GLN A 65 -22.46 -15.63 -3.48
C GLN A 65 -21.26 -15.13 -2.68
N PHE A 66 -20.18 -14.69 -3.34
CA PHE A 66 -19.01 -14.11 -2.70
C PHE A 66 -18.90 -12.62 -3.07
N ASP A 67 -18.79 -11.76 -2.09
CA ASP A 67 -18.47 -10.36 -2.30
C ASP A 67 -16.94 -10.21 -2.48
N GLY A 68 -16.50 -10.19 -3.75
CA GLY A 68 -15.09 -10.05 -4.09
C GLY A 68 -14.49 -8.72 -3.68
N VAL A 69 -15.30 -7.65 -3.57
CA VAL A 69 -14.83 -6.33 -3.13
C VAL A 69 -14.54 -6.36 -1.62
N LEU A 70 -15.45 -6.96 -0.85
CA LEU A 70 -15.24 -7.12 0.60
C LEU A 70 -14.04 -8.02 0.88
N LEU A 71 -13.88 -9.12 0.14
CA LEU A 71 -12.75 -10.03 0.27
C LEU A 71 -11.41 -9.31 0.03
N ASP A 72 -11.32 -8.53 -1.03
CA ASP A 72 -10.19 -7.68 -1.40
C ASP A 72 -9.87 -6.66 -0.28
N LEU A 73 -10.87 -5.91 0.18
CA LEU A 73 -10.69 -4.92 1.24
C LEU A 73 -10.20 -5.51 2.57
N ILE A 74 -10.64 -6.71 2.93
CA ILE A 74 -10.16 -7.41 4.14
C ILE A 74 -8.66 -7.73 4.00
N ILE A 75 -8.25 -8.26 2.85
CA ILE A 75 -6.86 -8.63 2.59
C ILE A 75 -5.99 -7.39 2.52
N ASP A 76 -6.44 -6.36 1.82
CA ASP A 76 -5.76 -5.06 1.73
C ASP A 76 -5.54 -4.45 3.11
N TYR A 77 -6.56 -4.44 3.97
CA TYR A 77 -6.40 -3.92 5.32
C TYR A 77 -5.35 -4.68 6.12
N LEU A 78 -5.30 -6.01 5.99
CA LEU A 78 -4.26 -6.82 6.64
C LEU A 78 -2.86 -6.51 6.12
N THR A 79 -2.70 -6.48 4.79
CA THR A 79 -1.38 -6.40 4.12
C THR A 79 -0.84 -4.97 4.01
N TYR A 80 -1.71 -3.98 3.84
CA TYR A 80 -1.29 -2.58 3.68
C TYR A 80 -1.28 -1.81 4.99
N VAL A 81 -2.06 -2.24 6.00
CA VAL A 81 -2.25 -1.48 7.24
C VAL A 81 -1.80 -2.26 8.47
N PHE A 82 -2.46 -3.38 8.76
CA PHE A 82 -2.37 -4.03 10.07
C PHE A 82 -0.98 -4.61 10.34
N ILE A 83 -0.46 -5.39 9.40
CA ILE A 83 0.86 -6.01 9.53
C ILE A 83 1.98 -4.96 9.50
N PRO A 84 2.00 -3.98 8.57
CA PRO A 84 2.97 -2.91 8.61
C PRO A 84 2.93 -2.08 9.90
N ALA A 85 1.75 -1.73 10.42
CA ALA A 85 1.62 -1.02 11.69
C ALA A 85 2.21 -1.82 12.87
N PHE A 86 1.95 -3.13 12.92
CA PHE A 86 2.56 -4.02 13.89
C PHE A 86 4.09 -4.05 13.75
N ALA A 87 4.61 -4.13 12.53
CA ALA A 87 6.04 -4.11 12.26
C ALA A 87 6.69 -2.81 12.75
N LEU A 88 6.09 -1.66 12.46
CA LEU A 88 6.57 -0.36 12.95
C LEU A 88 6.59 -0.29 14.48
N PHE A 89 5.55 -0.82 15.14
CA PHE A 89 5.48 -0.88 16.60
C PHE A 89 6.58 -1.78 17.19
N LYS A 90 6.83 -2.93 16.55
CA LYS A 90 7.76 -3.95 17.04
C LYS A 90 9.23 -3.62 16.71
N SER A 91 9.48 -2.81 15.67
CA SER A 91 10.84 -2.51 15.15
C SER A 91 11.74 -1.73 16.10
N GLY A 92 11.19 -1.11 17.14
CA GLY A 92 11.97 -0.23 18.03
C GLY A 92 12.22 1.18 17.47
N LEU A 93 11.81 1.49 16.24
CA LEU A 93 11.95 2.83 15.65
C LEU A 93 11.16 3.91 16.40
N LEU A 94 10.10 3.51 17.13
CA LEU A 94 9.27 4.38 17.95
C LEU A 94 9.37 3.96 19.43
N PRO A 95 10.14 4.69 20.26
CA PRO A 95 10.34 4.32 21.66
C PRO A 95 9.11 4.61 22.52
N GLY A 96 8.83 3.74 23.46
CA GLY A 96 7.88 3.93 24.54
C GLY A 96 6.44 4.18 24.04
N TRP A 97 5.80 5.24 24.51
CA TRP A 97 4.40 5.58 24.18
C TRP A 97 4.17 6.02 22.72
N THR A 98 5.23 6.45 22.01
CA THR A 98 5.12 6.89 20.61
C THR A 98 4.73 5.74 19.68
N GLY A 99 5.21 4.53 19.95
CA GLY A 99 4.79 3.32 19.22
C GLY A 99 3.30 3.03 19.40
N TRP A 100 2.78 3.20 20.61
CA TRP A 100 1.34 3.01 20.88
C TRP A 100 0.48 4.03 20.16
N ILE A 101 0.87 5.31 20.14
CA ILE A 101 0.14 6.33 19.35
C ILE A 101 0.15 5.95 17.87
N ALA A 102 1.31 5.59 17.32
CA ALA A 102 1.41 5.26 15.89
C ALA A 102 0.49 4.10 15.51
N ILE A 103 0.52 2.98 16.25
CA ILE A 103 -0.31 1.81 15.93
C ILE A 103 -1.81 2.13 16.04
N ILE A 104 -2.23 2.90 17.07
CA ILE A 104 -3.63 3.28 17.26
C ILE A 104 -4.07 4.21 16.11
N VAL A 105 -3.29 5.24 15.80
CA VAL A 105 -3.64 6.23 14.77
C VAL A 105 -3.69 5.58 13.39
N ILE A 106 -2.70 4.77 13.02
CA ILE A 106 -2.67 4.06 11.73
C ILE A 106 -3.89 3.15 11.58
N THR A 107 -4.13 2.28 12.55
CA THR A 107 -5.18 1.26 12.43
C THR A 107 -6.58 1.88 12.49
N PHE A 108 -6.81 2.85 13.40
CA PHE A 108 -8.10 3.51 13.54
C PHE A 108 -8.43 4.36 12.31
N ALA A 109 -7.52 5.24 11.87
CA ALA A 109 -7.75 6.08 10.71
C ALA A 109 -7.98 5.24 9.44
N SER A 110 -7.18 4.20 9.25
CA SER A 110 -7.26 3.37 8.04
C SER A 110 -8.54 2.56 7.98
N VAL A 111 -9.04 1.98 9.08
CA VAL A 111 -10.28 1.21 9.01
C VAL A 111 -11.49 2.08 8.64
N ILE A 112 -11.52 3.32 9.13
CA ILE A 112 -12.55 4.29 8.74
C ILE A 112 -12.41 4.68 7.26
N TYR A 113 -11.18 4.93 6.79
CA TYR A 113 -10.91 5.25 5.40
C TYR A 113 -11.30 4.11 4.45
N PHE A 114 -10.97 2.85 4.78
CA PHE A 114 -11.32 1.68 3.97
C PHE A 114 -12.83 1.42 3.91
N ALA A 115 -13.56 1.85 4.93
CA ALA A 115 -15.02 1.80 4.96
C ALA A 115 -15.68 2.97 4.19
N ASP A 116 -14.93 4.02 3.81
CA ASP A 116 -15.47 5.18 3.11
C ASP A 116 -15.67 4.87 1.61
N THR A 117 -16.91 4.89 1.16
CA THR A 117 -17.26 4.62 -0.25
C THR A 117 -16.79 5.72 -1.23
N ARG A 118 -16.37 6.88 -0.72
CA ARG A 118 -15.91 8.04 -1.50
C ARG A 118 -14.41 8.02 -1.81
N MET A 119 -13.66 7.05 -1.29
CA MET A 119 -12.19 6.99 -1.41
C MET A 119 -11.67 6.92 -2.85
N LYS A 120 -12.49 6.46 -3.81
CA LYS A 120 -12.12 6.35 -5.23
C LYS A 120 -12.79 7.45 -6.03
N THR A 121 -12.00 8.29 -6.69
CA THR A 121 -12.46 9.38 -7.54
C THR A 121 -12.78 8.91 -8.98
N GLU A 122 -13.53 9.71 -9.74
CA GLU A 122 -13.89 9.40 -11.14
C GLU A 122 -12.65 9.27 -12.05
N ASP A 123 -11.61 10.05 -11.81
CA ASP A 123 -10.34 10.02 -12.56
C ASP A 123 -9.42 8.84 -12.15
N LYS A 124 -9.92 7.95 -11.28
CA LYS A 124 -9.19 6.78 -10.76
C LYS A 124 -7.97 7.13 -9.89
N SER A 125 -7.95 8.32 -9.34
CA SER A 125 -7.08 8.71 -8.21
C SER A 125 -7.71 8.28 -6.89
N PHE A 126 -6.99 8.47 -5.81
CA PHE A 126 -7.53 8.31 -4.46
C PHE A 126 -7.83 9.70 -3.88
N SER A 127 -8.98 9.84 -3.23
CA SER A 127 -9.28 10.98 -2.36
C SER A 127 -8.71 10.70 -0.98
N GLY A 128 -7.77 11.50 -0.54
CA GLY A 128 -6.97 11.27 0.66
C GLY A 128 -5.84 10.27 0.47
N PHE A 129 -4.97 10.16 1.48
CA PHE A 129 -3.91 9.17 1.49
C PHE A 129 -4.48 7.74 1.43
N PRO A 130 -4.06 6.89 0.47
CA PRO A 130 -4.74 5.63 0.17
C PRO A 130 -4.48 4.49 1.18
N GLY A 131 -3.91 4.77 2.33
CA GLY A 131 -3.67 3.75 3.36
C GLY A 131 -2.59 2.72 3.03
N CYS A 132 -1.72 3.00 2.07
CA CYS A 132 -0.60 2.11 1.69
C CYS A 132 0.56 2.19 2.68
N TRP A 133 0.30 1.87 3.94
CA TRP A 133 1.28 1.91 5.02
C TRP A 133 2.44 0.94 4.82
N ASN A 134 2.24 -0.17 4.11
CA ASN A 134 3.31 -1.07 3.73
C ASN A 134 4.44 -0.36 2.98
N MET A 135 4.10 0.57 2.06
CA MET A 135 5.09 1.36 1.33
C MET A 135 5.77 2.40 2.23
N VAL A 136 4.99 3.12 3.04
CA VAL A 136 5.52 4.13 3.96
C VAL A 136 6.46 3.50 4.99
N ILE A 137 6.04 2.41 5.61
CA ILE A 137 6.80 1.75 6.67
C ILE A 137 8.06 1.09 6.12
N LEU A 138 8.03 0.52 4.90
CA LEU A 138 9.23 0.06 4.21
C LEU A 138 10.26 1.18 4.08
N VAL A 139 9.82 2.38 3.68
CA VAL A 139 10.70 3.55 3.56
C VAL A 139 11.26 3.97 4.93
N LEU A 140 10.42 3.95 5.97
CA LEU A 140 10.85 4.29 7.34
C LEU A 140 11.90 3.30 7.85
N PHE A 141 11.79 2.01 7.53
CA PHE A 141 12.80 1.00 7.85
C PHE A 141 14.12 1.23 7.10
N ALA A 142 14.05 1.68 5.84
CA ALA A 142 15.24 1.92 5.04
C ALA A 142 15.97 3.23 5.39
N ILE A 143 15.25 4.23 5.92
CA ILE A 143 15.78 5.58 6.20
C ILE A 143 16.12 5.75 7.67
N GLU A 144 15.42 5.06 8.57
CA GLU A 144 15.54 5.15 10.03
C GLU A 144 15.61 6.60 10.55
N PRO A 145 14.63 7.46 10.19
CA PRO A 145 14.66 8.85 10.63
C PRO A 145 14.41 8.94 12.14
N ASN A 146 14.68 10.11 12.73
CA ASN A 146 14.37 10.36 14.12
C ASN A 146 12.89 10.05 14.42
N PHE A 147 12.61 9.45 15.57
CA PHE A 147 11.26 8.99 15.95
C PHE A 147 10.20 10.09 15.95
N TRP A 148 10.54 11.36 16.20
CA TRP A 148 9.61 12.49 16.06
C TRP A 148 9.19 12.72 14.62
N ILE A 149 10.10 12.50 13.65
CA ILE A 149 9.81 12.59 12.21
C ILE A 149 8.86 11.46 11.84
N ILE A 150 9.11 10.23 12.33
CA ILE A 150 8.22 9.07 12.09
C ILE A 150 6.82 9.37 12.62
N LEU A 151 6.71 9.83 13.87
CA LEU A 151 5.42 10.14 14.48
C LEU A 151 4.68 11.26 13.72
N PHE A 152 5.41 12.31 13.31
CA PHE A 152 4.86 13.38 12.48
C PHE A 152 4.31 12.84 11.15
N ILE A 153 5.08 11.99 10.43
CA ILE A 153 4.65 11.38 9.16
C ILE A 153 3.39 10.54 9.37
N VAL A 154 3.36 9.72 10.41
CA VAL A 154 2.19 8.89 10.75
C VAL A 154 0.95 9.75 11.00
N CYS A 155 1.05 10.78 11.83
CA CYS A 155 -0.08 11.66 12.12
C CYS A 155 -0.51 12.46 10.90
N ALA A 156 0.43 13.01 10.12
CA ALA A 156 0.15 13.81 8.93
C ALA A 156 -0.52 12.97 7.82
N LEU A 157 -0.03 11.77 7.53
CA LEU A 157 -0.63 10.89 6.53
C LEU A 157 -1.99 10.35 6.99
N SER A 158 -2.15 10.03 8.28
CA SER A 158 -3.45 9.61 8.82
C SER A 158 -4.49 10.75 8.73
N ALA A 159 -4.10 11.99 9.01
CA ALA A 159 -4.97 13.15 8.79
C ALA A 159 -5.26 13.37 7.30
N ALA A 160 -4.26 13.17 6.42
CA ALA A 160 -4.40 13.31 4.97
C ALA A 160 -5.37 12.30 4.35
N MET A 161 -5.72 11.19 5.03
CA MET A 161 -6.79 10.27 4.59
C MET A 161 -8.16 10.95 4.48
N PHE A 162 -8.42 11.98 5.30
CA PHE A 162 -9.72 12.63 5.41
C PHE A 162 -9.76 14.02 4.79
N VAL A 163 -8.68 14.42 4.11
CA VAL A 163 -8.58 15.69 3.40
C VAL A 163 -8.72 15.44 1.91
N ASP A 164 -9.38 16.35 1.18
CA ASP A 164 -9.51 16.25 -0.29
C ASP A 164 -8.19 16.56 -1.00
N LEU A 165 -7.20 15.70 -0.74
CA LEU A 165 -5.92 15.67 -1.43
C LEU A 165 -5.91 14.47 -2.37
N ARG A 166 -5.53 14.68 -3.63
CA ARG A 166 -5.47 13.59 -4.60
C ARG A 166 -4.13 12.89 -4.54
N PHE A 167 -4.21 11.56 -4.42
CA PHE A 167 -3.04 10.69 -4.56
C PHE A 167 -3.14 9.89 -5.85
N VAL A 168 -2.09 9.91 -6.66
CA VAL A 168 -2.09 9.24 -7.96
C VAL A 168 -2.03 7.72 -7.80
N HIS A 169 -2.85 7.03 -8.60
CA HIS A 169 -2.65 5.60 -8.80
C HIS A 169 -1.63 5.41 -9.94
N PRO A 170 -0.41 4.87 -9.70
CA PRO A 170 0.67 4.88 -10.70
C PRO A 170 0.29 4.28 -12.05
N VAL A 171 -0.60 3.29 -12.06
CA VAL A 171 -1.00 2.59 -13.28
C VAL A 171 -2.32 3.14 -13.87
N ARG A 172 -3.28 3.58 -13.03
CA ARG A 172 -4.65 3.94 -13.46
C ARG A 172 -4.82 5.40 -13.77
N THR A 173 -4.15 6.31 -13.05
CA THR A 173 -4.22 7.76 -13.30
C THR A 173 -3.51 8.08 -14.62
N LYS A 174 -4.24 8.66 -15.60
CA LYS A 174 -3.70 8.90 -16.95
C LYS A 174 -2.73 10.08 -16.99
N ARG A 175 -3.05 11.15 -16.23
CA ARG A 175 -2.25 12.37 -16.21
C ARG A 175 -0.84 12.10 -15.69
N TRP A 176 0.19 12.57 -16.38
CA TRP A 176 1.61 12.36 -16.12
C TRP A 176 2.05 10.88 -15.99
N ARG A 177 1.26 9.94 -16.50
CA ARG A 177 1.55 8.50 -16.41
C ARG A 177 2.91 8.12 -17.01
N TRP A 178 3.33 8.85 -18.04
CA TRP A 178 4.64 8.66 -18.69
C TRP A 178 5.82 8.90 -17.72
N LEU A 179 5.63 9.73 -16.68
CA LEU A 179 6.62 9.97 -15.61
C LEU A 179 6.30 9.14 -14.36
N THR A 180 5.02 9.07 -13.95
CA THR A 180 4.59 8.38 -12.72
C THR A 180 4.87 6.89 -12.76
N LEU A 181 4.68 6.25 -13.91
CA LEU A 181 4.96 4.81 -14.05
C LEU A 181 6.45 4.48 -13.93
N PRO A 182 7.39 5.15 -14.64
CA PRO A 182 8.83 4.95 -14.40
C PRO A 182 9.27 5.24 -12.98
N MET A 183 8.72 6.29 -12.32
CA MET A 183 9.03 6.61 -10.93
C MET A 183 8.54 5.53 -9.97
N ALA A 184 7.37 4.95 -10.21
CA ALA A 184 6.86 3.82 -9.41
C ALA A 184 7.69 2.56 -9.60
N LEU A 185 8.13 2.28 -10.83
CA LEU A 185 9.03 1.15 -11.11
C LEU A 185 10.40 1.35 -10.44
N ALA A 186 10.96 2.56 -10.51
CA ALA A 186 12.20 2.90 -9.83
C ALA A 186 12.06 2.78 -8.30
N TRP A 187 10.95 3.28 -7.73
CA TRP A 187 10.63 3.09 -6.32
C TRP A 187 10.61 1.60 -5.95
N THR A 188 9.92 0.78 -6.73
CA THR A 188 9.85 -0.67 -6.50
C THR A 188 11.23 -1.33 -6.52
N ALA A 189 12.10 -0.92 -7.45
CA ALA A 189 13.48 -1.42 -7.53
C ALA A 189 14.30 -1.02 -6.30
N PHE A 190 14.25 0.25 -5.88
CA PHE A 190 14.96 0.73 -4.68
C PHE A 190 14.42 0.09 -3.39
N ALA A 191 13.09 -0.07 -3.29
CA ALA A 191 12.44 -0.72 -2.15
C ALA A 191 12.83 -2.22 -2.06
N GLY A 192 12.80 -2.92 -3.20
CA GLY A 192 13.24 -4.31 -3.30
C GLY A 192 14.71 -4.48 -2.94
N TRP A 193 15.58 -3.56 -3.39
CA TRP A 193 16.99 -3.55 -3.00
C TRP A 193 17.18 -3.31 -1.51
N ALA A 194 16.47 -2.34 -0.92
CA ALA A 194 16.54 -2.06 0.50
C ALA A 194 16.14 -3.30 1.34
N ALA A 195 15.04 -3.96 0.97
CA ALA A 195 14.62 -5.21 1.61
C ALA A 195 15.65 -6.34 1.42
N TRP A 196 16.26 -6.45 0.22
CA TRP A 196 17.27 -7.48 -0.07
C TRP A 196 18.54 -7.34 0.77
N VAL A 197 18.96 -6.11 1.07
CA VAL A 197 20.13 -5.81 1.91
C VAL A 197 19.77 -5.57 3.38
N ASP A 198 18.66 -6.14 3.81
CA ASP A 198 18.15 -6.09 5.19
C ASP A 198 18.04 -4.66 5.75
N PHE A 199 17.49 -3.75 4.92
CA PHE A 199 17.28 -2.33 5.23
C PHE A 199 18.52 -1.49 5.48
N HIS A 200 19.70 -1.95 5.06
CA HIS A 200 20.93 -1.18 5.05
C HIS A 200 21.38 -0.82 3.63
N PRO A 201 20.57 -0.06 2.84
CA PRO A 201 20.89 0.25 1.46
C PRO A 201 22.08 1.22 1.37
N GLN A 202 22.85 1.07 0.28
CA GLN A 202 23.89 2.04 -0.05
C GLN A 202 23.29 3.42 -0.35
N SER A 203 24.09 4.47 -0.21
CA SER A 203 23.65 5.87 -0.32
C SER A 203 22.84 6.18 -1.59
N TRP A 204 23.20 5.61 -2.73
CA TRP A 204 22.48 5.84 -4.00
C TRP A 204 21.05 5.27 -3.97
N ALA A 205 20.87 4.07 -3.40
CA ALA A 205 19.56 3.43 -3.28
C ALA A 205 18.70 4.14 -2.22
N HIS A 206 19.31 4.58 -1.14
CA HIS A 206 18.68 5.38 -0.08
C HIS A 206 18.10 6.69 -0.66
N TRP A 207 18.91 7.48 -1.38
CA TRP A 207 18.44 8.71 -2.02
C TRP A 207 17.43 8.43 -3.13
N GLY A 208 17.62 7.36 -3.91
CA GLY A 208 16.66 6.92 -4.92
C GLY A 208 15.29 6.65 -4.32
N LEU A 209 15.24 5.93 -3.18
CA LEU A 209 14.00 5.63 -2.48
C LEU A 209 13.33 6.91 -1.94
N ILE A 210 14.09 7.85 -1.36
CA ILE A 210 13.55 9.13 -0.87
C ILE A 210 12.94 9.93 -2.03
N VAL A 211 13.68 10.16 -3.10
CA VAL A 211 13.24 10.99 -4.23
C VAL A 211 11.98 10.41 -4.89
N THR A 212 11.96 9.10 -5.14
CA THR A 212 10.81 8.45 -5.75
C THR A 212 9.59 8.44 -4.81
N SER A 213 9.78 8.28 -3.49
CA SER A 213 8.70 8.37 -2.49
C SER A 213 8.10 9.78 -2.43
N VAL A 214 8.93 10.82 -2.36
CA VAL A 214 8.47 12.21 -2.37
C VAL A 214 7.69 12.51 -3.65
N TYR A 215 8.20 12.07 -4.82
CA TYR A 215 7.48 12.22 -6.07
C TYR A 215 6.09 11.56 -6.02
N LEU A 216 5.99 10.30 -5.61
CA LEU A 216 4.72 9.56 -5.59
C LEU A 216 3.69 10.19 -4.65
N ILE A 217 4.12 10.73 -3.51
CA ILE A 217 3.25 11.46 -2.58
C ILE A 217 2.80 12.80 -3.18
N MET A 218 3.73 13.56 -3.78
CA MET A 218 3.46 14.93 -4.23
C MET A 218 2.77 14.99 -5.60
N ALA A 219 2.92 13.98 -6.45
CA ALA A 219 2.43 14.01 -7.83
C ALA A 219 0.91 14.26 -7.93
N GLY A 220 0.11 13.67 -7.05
CA GLY A 220 -1.34 13.86 -7.02
C GLY A 220 -1.72 15.28 -6.58
N ILE A 221 -1.09 15.77 -5.53
CA ILE A 221 -1.27 17.14 -5.02
C ILE A 221 -0.87 18.16 -6.08
N ALA A 222 0.27 17.94 -6.76
CA ALA A 222 0.71 18.80 -7.85
C ALA A 222 -0.29 18.81 -9.01
N GLN A 223 -0.93 17.67 -9.32
CA GLN A 223 -1.95 17.62 -10.35
C GLN A 223 -3.24 18.38 -10.00
N GLN A 224 -3.55 18.58 -8.72
CA GLN A 224 -4.67 19.42 -8.30
C GLN A 224 -4.37 20.92 -8.51
N VAL A 225 -3.13 21.31 -8.24
CA VAL A 225 -2.72 22.74 -8.29
C VAL A 225 -2.40 23.21 -9.71
N ILE A 226 -1.81 22.32 -10.52
CA ILE A 226 -1.42 22.66 -11.90
C ILE A 226 -2.61 22.38 -12.82
N PRO A 227 -3.20 23.37 -13.48
CA PRO A 227 -4.33 23.16 -14.40
C PRO A 227 -3.93 22.28 -15.59
N GLU A 228 -4.88 21.50 -16.13
CA GLU A 228 -4.68 20.84 -17.41
C GLU A 228 -4.55 21.91 -18.51
N ARG A 229 -3.50 21.82 -19.31
CA ARG A 229 -3.46 22.60 -20.56
C ARG A 229 -4.56 22.04 -21.44
N SER A 230 -5.59 22.84 -21.72
CA SER A 230 -6.56 22.56 -22.77
C SER A 230 -5.81 22.32 -24.07
N ALA A 231 -5.91 21.10 -24.59
CA ALA A 231 -5.35 20.74 -25.90
C ALA A 231 -6.23 21.33 -26.99
#